data_3c8e0b3fc78b695d9e78dccb1e130245
#
_entry.id   3c8e0b3fc78b695d9e78dccb1e130245
#
_cell.length_a   1.000
_cell.length_b   1.000
_cell.length_c   1.000
_cell.angle_alpha   90.00
_cell.angle_beta   90.00
_cell.angle_gamma   90.00
#
_symmetry.space_group_name_H-M   'P 1'
#
loop_
_entity.id
_entity.type
_entity.pdbx_description
1 polymer ?
#
loop_
_entity_poly.entity_id
_entity_poly.type
_entity_poly.pdbx_seq_one_letter_code
_entity_poly.pdbx_strand_id
1 'polypeptide(L)'
;MDNQVTIPYNSSDVSLQQWVHGFTNYHMDREERKITVISGTGWKFQYEGESEINMTKDLVIIIPAMKSHKIIKGTSDLVVNIDIEELEG
;
A
#
# COMPACT_ATOMS: atom_id res chain seq x y z
N MET A 1 6.94 -4.18 -17.44
CA MET A 1 7.40 -2.94 -16.84
C MET A 1 7.35 -3.07 -15.34
N ASP A 2 8.39 -2.67 -14.65
CA ASP A 2 8.47 -2.80 -13.20
C ASP A 2 7.73 -1.65 -12.54
N ASN A 3 6.68 -1.94 -11.77
CA ASN A 3 5.88 -0.94 -11.04
C ASN A 3 6.26 -0.91 -9.56
N GLN A 4 7.53 -1.16 -9.29
CA GLN A 4 8.04 -1.22 -7.92
C GLN A 4 8.03 0.17 -7.28
N VAL A 5 7.51 0.23 -6.06
CA VAL A 5 7.43 1.45 -5.26
C VAL A 5 8.04 1.17 -3.90
N THR A 6 8.88 2.09 -3.43
CA THR A 6 9.43 2.04 -2.07
C THR A 6 8.72 3.08 -1.23
N ILE A 7 8.10 2.62 -0.14
CA ILE A 7 7.44 3.49 0.84
C ILE A 7 8.39 3.61 2.03
N PRO A 8 9.02 4.77 2.24
CA PRO A 8 10.03 4.91 3.29
C PRO A 8 9.41 4.84 4.68
N TYR A 9 10.11 4.14 5.57
CA TYR A 9 9.74 4.11 6.98
C TYR A 9 9.94 5.48 7.63
N ASN A 10 11.03 6.15 7.28
CA ASN A 10 11.37 7.45 7.86
C ASN A 10 12.07 8.29 6.80
N SER A 11 11.67 9.55 6.68
CA SER A 11 12.27 10.48 5.72
C SER A 11 12.23 11.88 6.30
N SER A 12 13.30 12.66 6.04
CA SER A 12 13.33 14.08 6.35
C SER A 12 12.71 14.93 5.23
N ASP A 13 12.37 14.32 4.09
CA ASP A 13 11.72 15.00 2.98
C ASP A 13 10.23 15.16 3.28
N VAL A 14 9.77 16.41 3.37
CA VAL A 14 8.38 16.73 3.71
C VAL A 14 7.41 16.18 2.67
N SER A 15 7.76 16.22 1.39
CA SER A 15 6.90 15.69 0.32
C SER A 15 6.72 14.17 0.46
N LEU A 16 7.78 13.44 0.78
CA LEU A 16 7.70 12.01 1.03
C LEU A 16 6.91 11.68 2.29
N GLN A 17 7.07 12.48 3.35
CA GLN A 17 6.28 12.31 4.57
C GLN A 17 4.79 12.44 4.29
N GLN A 18 4.39 13.45 3.51
CA GLN A 18 2.99 13.67 3.15
C GLN A 18 2.45 12.54 2.27
N TRP A 19 3.27 12.05 1.35
CA TRP A 19 2.91 10.92 0.49
C TRP A 19 2.64 9.65 1.31
N VAL A 20 3.56 9.33 2.24
CA VAL A 20 3.39 8.19 3.16
C VAL A 20 2.15 8.37 4.02
N HIS A 21 1.91 9.60 4.50
CA HIS A 21 0.75 9.90 5.33
C HIS A 21 -0.57 9.60 4.62
N GLY A 22 -0.63 9.82 3.31
CA GLY A 22 -1.78 9.46 2.50
C GLY A 22 -2.08 7.96 2.51
N PHE A 23 -1.04 7.11 2.54
CA PHE A 23 -1.21 5.65 2.60
C PHE A 23 -1.58 5.14 3.99
N THR A 24 -1.17 5.84 5.05
CA THR A 24 -1.40 5.40 6.43
C THR A 24 -2.74 5.88 6.99
N ASN A 25 -3.49 6.65 6.24
CA ASN A 25 -4.86 7.03 6.56
C ASN A 25 -5.82 6.29 5.64
N TYR A 26 -7.06 6.07 6.08
CA TYR A 26 -8.07 5.46 5.22
C TYR A 26 -8.30 6.33 3.99
N HIS A 27 -8.26 5.70 2.83
CA HIS A 27 -8.47 6.35 1.55
C HIS A 27 -9.09 5.36 0.56
N MET A 28 -9.56 5.89 -0.56
CA MET A 28 -10.14 5.10 -1.65
C MET A 28 -9.46 5.47 -2.95
N ASP A 29 -9.22 4.47 -3.79
CA ASP A 29 -8.69 4.66 -5.13
C ASP A 29 -9.80 4.43 -6.16
N ARG A 30 -9.72 5.13 -7.27
CA ARG A 30 -10.73 5.02 -8.34
C ARG A 30 -10.57 3.75 -9.17
N GLU A 31 -9.36 3.20 -9.20
CA GLU A 31 -9.04 2.00 -9.96
C GLU A 31 -8.80 0.82 -9.02
N GLU A 32 -9.07 -0.39 -9.51
CA GLU A 32 -8.63 -1.59 -8.83
C GLU A 32 -7.12 -1.69 -8.88
N ARG A 33 -6.50 -2.06 -7.77
CA ARG A 33 -5.05 -2.20 -7.66
C ARG A 33 -4.69 -3.59 -7.15
N LYS A 34 -3.63 -4.15 -7.73
CA LYS A 34 -3.01 -5.38 -7.25
C LYS A 34 -1.66 -5.02 -6.65
N ILE A 35 -1.50 -5.30 -5.38
CA ILE A 35 -0.26 -5.03 -4.65
C ILE A 35 0.42 -6.34 -4.31
N THR A 36 1.69 -6.47 -4.71
CA THR A 36 2.52 -7.61 -4.35
C THR A 36 3.62 -7.11 -3.42
N VAL A 37 3.72 -7.70 -2.23
CA VAL A 37 4.73 -7.31 -1.24
C VAL A 37 6.07 -7.90 -1.63
N ILE A 38 7.10 -7.07 -1.77
CA ILE A 38 8.46 -7.49 -2.10
C ILE A 38 9.30 -7.60 -0.83
N SER A 39 9.29 -6.55 0.01
CA SER A 39 10.02 -6.56 1.27
C SER A 39 9.46 -5.53 2.24
N GLY A 40 9.78 -5.69 3.50
CA GLY A 40 9.33 -4.81 4.58
C GLY A 40 9.11 -5.61 5.85
N THR A 41 9.19 -4.94 7.00
CA THR A 41 9.04 -5.57 8.30
C THR A 41 7.94 -4.90 9.09
N GLY A 42 6.98 -5.69 9.54
CA GLY A 42 5.94 -5.23 10.47
C GLY A 42 4.84 -4.38 9.84
N TRP A 43 4.85 -4.20 8.53
CA TRP A 43 3.78 -3.47 7.84
C TRP A 43 2.51 -4.29 7.81
N LYS A 44 1.37 -3.61 7.89
CA LYS A 44 0.05 -4.23 7.84
C LYS A 44 -0.85 -3.49 6.87
N PHE A 45 -1.83 -4.21 6.34
CA PHE A 45 -2.87 -3.68 5.48
C PHE A 45 -4.22 -3.87 6.14
N GLN A 46 -5.13 -2.91 5.98
CA GLN A 46 -6.46 -3.02 6.59
C GLN A 46 -7.51 -2.36 5.71
N TYR A 47 -8.56 -3.11 5.39
CA TYR A 47 -9.79 -2.52 4.90
C TYR A 47 -10.55 -1.91 6.07
N GLU A 48 -11.24 -0.79 5.84
CA GLU A 48 -12.02 -0.15 6.88
C GLU A 48 -13.10 -1.11 7.41
N GLY A 49 -13.14 -1.28 8.71
CA GLY A 49 -14.09 -2.19 9.37
C GLY A 49 -13.68 -3.67 9.40
N GLU A 50 -12.49 -4.00 8.90
CA GLU A 50 -12.00 -5.39 8.87
C GLU A 50 -10.72 -5.54 9.67
N SER A 51 -10.28 -6.78 9.85
CA SER A 51 -9.06 -7.10 10.59
C SER A 51 -7.81 -6.74 9.79
N GLU A 52 -6.73 -6.44 10.49
CA GLU A 52 -5.43 -6.17 9.89
C GLU A 52 -4.85 -7.42 9.23
N ILE A 53 -4.15 -7.23 8.13
CA ILE A 53 -3.47 -8.28 7.39
C ILE A 53 -1.97 -7.98 7.40
N ASN A 54 -1.15 -8.94 7.82
CA ASN A 54 0.30 -8.78 7.79
C ASN A 54 0.80 -8.75 6.35
N MET A 55 1.58 -7.73 6.00
CA MET A 55 2.15 -7.58 4.66
C MET A 55 3.48 -8.34 4.60
N THR A 56 3.38 -9.66 4.49
CA THR A 56 4.54 -10.54 4.38
C THR A 56 5.02 -10.64 2.94
N LYS A 57 6.28 -11.01 2.76
CA LYS A 57 6.88 -11.17 1.43
C LYS A 57 6.02 -12.09 0.56
N ASP A 58 5.84 -11.70 -0.69
CA ASP A 58 5.07 -12.41 -1.71
C ASP A 58 3.56 -12.39 -1.52
N LEU A 59 3.06 -11.73 -0.46
CA LEU A 59 1.61 -11.54 -0.30
C LEU A 59 1.07 -10.69 -1.44
N VAL A 60 -0.05 -11.12 -2.00
CA VAL A 60 -0.78 -10.38 -3.04
C VAL A 60 -2.10 -9.89 -2.46
N ILE A 61 -2.35 -8.59 -2.60
CA ILE A 61 -3.59 -7.96 -2.15
C ILE A 61 -4.27 -7.33 -3.36
N ILE A 62 -5.52 -7.71 -3.58
CA ILE A 62 -6.36 -7.08 -4.60
C ILE A 62 -7.25 -6.06 -3.91
N ILE A 63 -7.09 -4.79 -4.28
CA ILE A 63 -7.87 -3.70 -3.68
C ILE A 63 -8.91 -3.26 -4.70
N PRO A 64 -10.19 -3.59 -4.48
CA PRO A 64 -11.25 -3.14 -5.39
C PRO A 64 -11.33 -1.62 -5.46
N ALA A 65 -11.76 -1.11 -6.62
CA ALA A 65 -12.00 0.32 -6.77
C ALA A 65 -12.96 0.82 -5.71
N MET A 66 -12.70 2.01 -5.17
CA MET A 66 -13.54 2.71 -4.20
C MET A 66 -13.72 2.00 -2.85
N LYS A 67 -12.90 0.99 -2.55
CA LYS A 67 -12.93 0.34 -1.24
C LYS A 67 -11.94 1.01 -0.29
N SER A 68 -12.44 1.52 0.84
CA SER A 68 -11.62 2.24 1.82
C SER A 68 -10.61 1.31 2.50
N HIS A 69 -9.35 1.73 2.53
CA HIS A 69 -8.26 0.93 3.07
C HIS A 69 -7.12 1.84 3.53
N LYS A 70 -6.20 1.26 4.29
CA LYS A 70 -4.96 1.92 4.70
C LYS A 70 -3.84 0.89 4.88
N ILE A 71 -2.61 1.37 4.95
CA ILE A 71 -1.49 0.57 5.45
C ILE A 71 -1.10 1.08 6.85
N ILE A 72 -0.58 0.18 7.66
CA ILE A 72 -0.10 0.49 9.00
C ILE A 72 1.42 0.36 8.98
N LYS A 73 2.08 1.42 9.40
CA LYS A 73 3.53 1.54 9.31
C LYS A 73 4.24 0.46 10.11
N GLY A 74 5.23 -0.15 9.48
CA GLY A 74 6.10 -1.14 10.12
C GLY A 74 7.37 -0.53 10.69
N THR A 75 8.47 -1.26 10.62
CA THR A 75 9.75 -0.87 11.22
C THR A 75 10.91 -0.77 10.23
N SER A 76 10.65 -0.93 8.94
CA SER A 76 11.61 -0.75 7.85
C SER A 76 10.90 -0.18 6.65
N ASP A 77 11.63 0.15 5.58
CA ASP A 77 11.00 0.56 4.34
C ASP A 77 10.13 -0.58 3.78
N LEU A 78 9.01 -0.22 3.19
CA LEU A 78 8.13 -1.18 2.51
C LEU A 78 8.37 -1.08 1.01
N VAL A 79 8.65 -2.20 0.38
CA VAL A 79 8.78 -2.27 -1.08
C VAL A 79 7.65 -3.14 -1.61
N VAL A 80 6.89 -2.59 -2.53
CA VAL A 80 5.77 -3.28 -3.16
C VAL A 80 5.79 -3.09 -4.67
N ASN A 81 5.13 -3.99 -5.38
CA ASN A 81 4.82 -3.80 -6.79
C ASN A 81 3.33 -3.47 -6.88
N ILE A 82 3.00 -2.38 -7.56
CA ILE A 82 1.61 -1.91 -7.69
C ILE A 82 1.21 -1.97 -9.16
N ASP A 83 0.23 -2.82 -9.46
CA ASP A 83 -0.38 -2.89 -10.79
C ASP A 83 -1.77 -2.29 -10.73
N ILE A 84 -2.03 -1.31 -11.59
CA ILE A 84 -3.32 -0.67 -11.68
C ILE A 84 -4.10 -1.34 -12.81
N GLU A 85 -5.27 -1.89 -12.47
CA GLU A 85 -6.16 -2.49 -13.44
C GLU A 85 -7.10 -1.42 -13.99
N GLU A 86 -6.88 -1.04 -15.24
CA GLU A 86 -7.80 -0.15 -15.92
C GLU A 86 -8.97 -0.96 -16.47
N LEU A 87 -10.18 -0.58 -16.04
CA LEU A 87 -11.38 -1.15 -16.62
C LEU A 87 -11.58 -0.53 -18.00
N GLU A 88 -11.39 -1.34 -19.04
CA GLU A 88 -11.79 -0.93 -20.37
C GLU A 88 -13.32 -0.91 -20.42
N GLY A 89 -13.84 0.29 -20.40
CA GLY A 89 -15.29 0.51 -20.46
C GLY A 89 -15.84 0.38 -21.86
#